data_d67ccc0a84dc223eddc7256266db20f8
#
_entry.id   d67ccc0a84dc223eddc7256266db20f8
#
_cell.length_a   1.000
_cell.length_b   1.000
_cell.length_c   1.000
_cell.angle_alpha   90.00
_cell.angle_beta   90.00
_cell.angle_gamma   90.00
#
_symmetry.space_group_name_H-M   'P 1'
#
loop_
_entity.id
_entity.type
_entity.pdbx_description
1 polymer ?
#
loop_
_entity_poly.entity_id
_entity_poly.type
_entity_poly.pdbx_seq_one_letter_code
_entity_poly.pdbx_strand_id
1 'polypeptide(L)'
;KELYIGTAGIADENYRRLVVDWRSPVAEVYYNQENGPTSYEANGRTIRVDLKLRRQFDIEADRLNAYFDTTVAIQDAMLLASLSKRRTAQMQAITATIQKEQNQVIRHADAPTLLVNGIAGSGKTSVLMQRIAYLFYQQRESLDPSEVFLITPNPVFERYIVGVLPDLGERNPECLTWDEFLRGLMPPERSGGQAPASLDAFERIDEACATFSFDQHDFKEIHCNGERLVTVGQILQVAAKFRNIPAGPHLVTLMREELLRRLDSRLKQLAASDKVLDEISMLTLDQQVELFRETFDPHDESQVREVAQQYVDLRFADARRAVENDDWLRIDRIGMRLLGVENLVPVEWLYLKMALTGLGNADAKYVMIDEVQDYTVAQLAVLARYFKRAHFLLLGDQNQAIAPGTATFDQVRALFREVRG
;
A
#
# COMPACT_ATOMS: atom_id res chain seq x y z
N LYS A 1 19.39 -34.37 17.63
CA LYS A 1 19.50 -33.00 18.13
C LYS A 1 18.10 -32.49 18.43
N GLU A 2 17.91 -31.90 19.59
CA GLU A 2 16.67 -31.25 19.99
C GLU A 2 16.72 -29.77 19.62
N LEU A 3 15.60 -29.24 19.15
CA LEU A 3 15.41 -27.83 18.83
C LEU A 3 14.09 -27.37 19.44
N TYR A 4 14.12 -26.26 20.16
CA TYR A 4 12.92 -25.60 20.68
C TYR A 4 12.57 -24.45 19.76
N ILE A 5 11.27 -24.30 19.45
CA ILE A 5 10.74 -23.25 18.56
C ILE A 5 9.85 -22.34 19.42
N GLY A 6 10.03 -21.06 19.29
CA GLY A 6 9.26 -20.03 20.01
C GLY A 6 8.93 -18.83 19.13
N THR A 7 8.23 -17.86 19.69
CA THR A 7 7.84 -16.61 19.02
C THR A 7 9.04 -15.74 18.66
N ALA A 8 10.17 -15.92 19.36
CA ALA A 8 11.43 -15.26 19.08
C ALA A 8 12.61 -16.21 19.29
N GLY A 9 13.73 -15.94 18.64
CA GLY A 9 14.99 -16.66 18.84
C GLY A 9 15.66 -16.22 20.15
N ILE A 10 16.12 -17.20 20.97
CA ILE A 10 16.86 -16.96 22.22
C ILE A 10 18.20 -17.66 22.11
N ALA A 11 19.28 -16.97 22.48
CA ALA A 11 20.62 -17.50 22.60
C ALA A 11 21.17 -17.26 24.02
N ASP A 12 22.07 -18.14 24.46
CA ASP A 12 22.82 -17.91 25.69
C ASP A 12 23.97 -16.91 25.51
N GLU A 13 24.70 -16.64 26.59
CA GLU A 13 25.86 -15.73 26.62
C GLU A 13 27.00 -16.14 25.67
N ASN A 14 27.04 -17.43 25.28
CA ASN A 14 28.01 -17.98 24.34
C ASN A 14 27.47 -18.07 22.90
N TYR A 15 26.38 -17.35 22.58
CA TYR A 15 25.69 -17.38 21.29
C TYR A 15 25.15 -18.77 20.90
N ARG A 16 25.00 -19.69 21.83
CA ARG A 16 24.37 -20.96 21.57
C ARG A 16 22.84 -20.76 21.52
N ARG A 17 22.24 -21.14 20.42
CA ARG A 17 20.78 -21.05 20.23
C ARG A 17 20.06 -22.01 21.16
N LEU A 18 19.26 -21.48 22.06
CA LEU A 18 18.38 -22.22 22.99
C LEU A 18 17.00 -22.39 22.37
N VAL A 19 16.46 -21.31 21.78
CA VAL A 19 15.17 -21.31 21.11
C VAL A 19 15.37 -20.75 19.70
N VAL A 20 14.73 -21.38 18.74
CA VAL A 20 14.72 -20.97 17.32
C VAL A 20 13.42 -20.22 17.04
N ASP A 21 13.52 -19.11 16.36
CA ASP A 21 12.33 -18.36 15.91
C ASP A 21 11.46 -19.23 14.97
N TRP A 22 10.15 -19.19 15.16
CA TRP A 22 9.20 -19.98 14.39
C TRP A 22 9.23 -19.68 12.88
N ARG A 23 9.71 -18.49 12.51
CA ARG A 23 9.85 -18.04 11.11
C ARG A 23 11.11 -18.56 10.43
N SER A 24 12.04 -19.12 11.17
CA SER A 24 13.30 -19.64 10.62
C SER A 24 13.08 -20.82 9.67
N PRO A 25 13.96 -21.04 8.68
CA PRO A 25 13.84 -22.14 7.74
C PRO A 25 13.70 -23.52 8.40
N VAL A 26 14.45 -23.80 9.46
CA VAL A 26 14.39 -25.09 10.15
C VAL A 26 13.03 -25.33 10.83
N ALA A 27 12.32 -24.28 11.20
CA ALA A 27 10.99 -24.40 11.77
C ALA A 27 9.94 -24.93 10.79
N GLU A 28 10.18 -24.81 9.47
CA GLU A 28 9.33 -25.41 8.44
C GLU A 28 9.13 -26.92 8.64
N VAL A 29 10.17 -27.60 9.09
CA VAL A 29 10.09 -29.04 9.43
C VAL A 29 9.05 -29.31 10.51
N TYR A 30 8.91 -28.41 11.48
CA TYR A 30 7.91 -28.54 12.54
C TYR A 30 6.48 -28.31 12.01
N TYR A 31 6.27 -27.33 11.12
CA TYR A 31 4.92 -26.92 10.70
C TYR A 31 4.38 -27.69 9.50
N ASN A 32 5.21 -27.99 8.51
CA ASN A 32 4.76 -28.48 7.21
C ASN A 32 4.95 -29.97 6.98
N GLN A 33 5.79 -30.63 7.79
CA GLN A 33 6.21 -32.00 7.51
C GLN A 33 5.60 -33.00 8.49
N GLU A 34 5.45 -34.24 8.04
CA GLU A 34 5.11 -35.37 8.92
C GLU A 34 6.37 -35.90 9.60
N ASN A 35 6.20 -36.69 10.68
CA ASN A 35 7.32 -37.36 11.32
C ASN A 35 8.00 -38.33 10.34
N GLY A 36 9.33 -38.37 10.34
CA GLY A 36 10.13 -39.21 9.45
C GLY A 36 11.17 -38.42 8.66
N PRO A 37 11.72 -39.01 7.59
CA PRO A 37 12.68 -38.35 6.71
C PRO A 37 12.07 -37.15 6.00
N THR A 38 12.71 -35.99 6.12
CA THR A 38 12.23 -34.73 5.51
C THR A 38 13.40 -33.80 5.19
N SER A 39 13.12 -32.62 4.63
CA SER A 39 14.13 -31.62 4.33
C SER A 39 13.56 -30.22 4.43
N TYR A 40 14.45 -29.24 4.57
CA TYR A 40 14.14 -27.81 4.48
C TYR A 40 15.24 -27.07 3.75
N GLU A 41 14.90 -25.91 3.17
CA GLU A 41 15.85 -25.07 2.46
C GLU A 41 16.42 -23.99 3.40
N ALA A 42 17.75 -23.85 3.41
CA ALA A 42 18.41 -22.76 4.14
C ALA A 42 19.68 -22.32 3.42
N ASN A 43 19.79 -21.00 3.17
CA ASN A 43 20.95 -20.41 2.47
C ASN A 43 21.24 -21.06 1.11
N GLY A 44 20.19 -21.36 0.34
CA GLY A 44 20.30 -22.01 -0.97
C GLY A 44 20.73 -23.47 -0.94
N ARG A 45 20.64 -24.14 0.22
CA ARG A 45 20.98 -25.56 0.39
C ARG A 45 19.81 -26.33 0.98
N THR A 46 19.54 -27.50 0.40
CA THR A 46 18.58 -28.46 0.94
C THR A 46 19.23 -29.23 2.11
N ILE A 47 18.70 -29.09 3.30
CA ILE A 47 19.17 -29.80 4.50
C ILE A 47 18.18 -30.92 4.80
N ARG A 48 18.68 -32.17 4.72
CA ARG A 48 17.90 -33.37 5.02
C ARG A 48 17.97 -33.70 6.50
N VAL A 49 16.82 -34.01 7.10
CA VAL A 49 16.67 -34.37 8.51
C VAL A 49 15.68 -35.51 8.65
N ASP A 50 15.69 -36.13 9.81
CA ASP A 50 14.71 -37.16 10.18
C ASP A 50 13.98 -36.68 11.44
N LEU A 51 12.71 -36.25 11.30
CA LEU A 51 11.90 -35.76 12.39
C LEU A 51 11.37 -36.91 13.23
N LYS A 52 12.00 -37.15 14.39
CA LYS A 52 11.68 -38.29 15.27
C LYS A 52 10.51 -37.97 16.21
N LEU A 53 10.46 -36.75 16.71
CA LEU A 53 9.50 -36.33 17.72
C LEU A 53 9.11 -34.89 17.51
N ARG A 54 7.83 -34.60 17.58
CA ARG A 54 7.26 -33.25 17.67
C ARG A 54 6.50 -33.16 18.96
N ARG A 55 6.93 -32.22 19.81
CA ARG A 55 6.32 -31.96 21.11
C ARG A 55 5.90 -30.52 21.21
N GLN A 56 4.70 -30.30 21.67
CA GLN A 56 4.14 -28.98 21.90
C GLN A 56 3.99 -28.77 23.42
N PHE A 57 4.32 -27.56 23.86
CA PHE A 57 4.26 -27.16 25.27
C PHE A 57 3.21 -26.09 25.46
N ASP A 58 2.44 -26.18 26.52
CA ASP A 58 1.56 -25.16 27.05
C ASP A 58 2.24 -24.54 28.28
N ILE A 59 2.77 -23.32 28.10
CA ILE A 59 3.56 -22.61 29.11
C ILE A 59 2.87 -21.27 29.39
N GLU A 60 2.62 -21.00 30.65
CA GLU A 60 2.08 -19.72 31.11
C GLU A 60 3.10 -19.07 32.05
N ALA A 61 3.68 -17.95 31.64
CA ALA A 61 4.82 -17.30 32.27
C ALA A 61 6.02 -18.27 32.48
N ASP A 62 6.29 -18.68 33.69
CA ASP A 62 7.37 -19.63 34.10
C ASP A 62 6.86 -21.05 34.39
N ARG A 63 5.56 -21.30 34.19
CA ARG A 63 4.91 -22.57 34.54
C ARG A 63 4.57 -23.38 33.31
N LEU A 64 5.03 -24.63 33.27
CA LEU A 64 4.61 -25.63 32.31
C LEU A 64 3.24 -26.21 32.73
N ASN A 65 2.17 -25.90 31.99
CA ASN A 65 0.84 -26.42 32.29
C ASN A 65 0.63 -27.81 31.70
N ALA A 66 1.07 -28.03 30.45
CA ALA A 66 0.95 -29.32 29.78
C ALA A 66 1.98 -29.46 28.64
N TYR A 67 2.16 -30.69 28.13
CA TYR A 67 2.83 -30.94 26.86
C TYR A 67 2.15 -32.09 26.13
N PHE A 68 2.27 -32.09 24.81
CA PHE A 68 1.65 -33.11 23.95
C PHE A 68 2.62 -33.53 22.86
N ASP A 69 2.74 -34.83 22.67
CA ASP A 69 3.42 -35.38 21.49
C ASP A 69 2.41 -35.44 20.32
N THR A 70 2.75 -34.87 19.19
CA THR A 70 1.84 -34.76 18.04
C THR A 70 2.54 -35.11 16.75
N THR A 71 1.79 -35.65 15.81
CA THR A 71 2.26 -35.88 14.43
C THR A 71 2.15 -34.63 13.57
N VAL A 72 1.45 -33.60 14.03
CA VAL A 72 1.20 -32.34 13.31
C VAL A 72 1.28 -31.16 14.27
N ALA A 73 1.86 -30.04 13.85
CA ALA A 73 1.92 -28.80 14.61
C ALA A 73 0.55 -28.14 14.74
N ILE A 74 0.17 -27.69 15.94
CA ILE A 74 -1.08 -27.01 16.23
C ILE A 74 -0.75 -25.62 16.80
N GLN A 75 -1.16 -24.54 16.13
CA GLN A 75 -0.84 -23.18 16.54
C GLN A 75 -1.99 -22.47 17.29
N ASP A 76 -3.23 -22.92 17.10
CA ASP A 76 -4.41 -22.27 17.68
C ASP A 76 -4.61 -22.65 19.16
N ALA A 77 -4.54 -21.66 20.07
CA ALA A 77 -4.71 -21.84 21.50
C ALA A 77 -6.11 -22.38 21.88
N MET A 78 -7.19 -21.97 21.18
CA MET A 78 -8.53 -22.49 21.38
C MET A 78 -8.61 -23.95 20.94
N LEU A 79 -7.90 -24.30 19.88
CA LEU A 79 -7.80 -25.64 19.38
C LEU A 79 -7.01 -26.54 20.32
N LEU A 80 -5.91 -26.07 20.89
CA LEU A 80 -5.15 -26.74 21.94
C LEU A 80 -6.01 -27.01 23.18
N ALA A 81 -6.70 -26.00 23.69
CA ALA A 81 -7.61 -26.14 24.81
C ALA A 81 -8.76 -27.13 24.52
N SER A 82 -9.19 -27.21 23.28
CA SER A 82 -10.23 -28.14 22.86
C SER A 82 -9.73 -29.56 22.58
N LEU A 83 -8.46 -29.73 22.22
CA LEU A 83 -7.80 -31.04 22.06
C LEU A 83 -7.41 -31.70 23.39
N SER A 84 -7.28 -30.93 24.45
CA SER A 84 -7.10 -31.46 25.81
C SER A 84 -8.32 -32.25 26.33
N LYS A 85 -9.50 -32.00 25.73
CA LYS A 85 -10.71 -32.80 25.97
C LYS A 85 -10.77 -33.93 24.93
N ARG A 86 -10.85 -35.20 25.34
CA ARG A 86 -10.88 -36.41 24.51
C ARG A 86 -11.63 -36.24 23.20
N ARG A 87 -10.94 -36.31 22.03
CA ARG A 87 -11.50 -36.15 20.70
C ARG A 87 -11.24 -37.32 19.79
N THR A 88 -12.14 -37.53 18.80
CA THR A 88 -12.04 -38.60 17.79
C THR A 88 -10.85 -38.35 16.85
N ALA A 89 -10.20 -39.42 16.39
CA ALA A 89 -9.09 -39.38 15.43
C ALA A 89 -9.43 -38.58 14.14
N GLN A 90 -10.72 -38.60 13.73
CA GLN A 90 -11.19 -37.86 12.57
C GLN A 90 -11.09 -36.32 12.73
N MET A 91 -11.36 -35.79 13.92
CA MET A 91 -11.30 -34.37 14.22
C MET A 91 -9.86 -33.87 14.34
N GLN A 92 -8.93 -34.71 14.80
CA GLN A 92 -7.50 -34.44 14.78
C GLN A 92 -6.96 -34.35 13.36
N ALA A 93 -7.39 -35.24 12.46
CA ALA A 93 -7.00 -35.24 11.06
C ALA A 93 -7.45 -33.97 10.30
N ILE A 94 -8.70 -33.53 10.51
CA ILE A 94 -9.24 -32.30 9.91
C ILE A 94 -8.43 -31.07 10.36
N THR A 95 -8.18 -30.95 11.65
CA THR A 95 -7.38 -29.88 12.25
C THR A 95 -5.97 -29.84 11.67
N ALA A 96 -5.35 -30.98 11.56
CA ALA A 96 -4.02 -31.14 10.99
C ALA A 96 -3.95 -30.64 9.53
N THR A 97 -4.96 -30.94 8.75
CA THR A 97 -5.04 -30.50 7.34
C THR A 97 -5.16 -29.00 7.24
N ILE A 98 -6.05 -28.37 8.01
CA ILE A 98 -6.23 -26.90 8.03
C ILE A 98 -4.93 -26.19 8.38
N GLN A 99 -4.22 -26.65 9.41
CA GLN A 99 -2.95 -26.05 9.85
C GLN A 99 -1.86 -26.16 8.79
N LYS A 100 -1.78 -27.29 8.10
CA LYS A 100 -0.83 -27.50 6.99
C LYS A 100 -1.11 -26.52 5.84
N GLU A 101 -2.37 -26.34 5.46
CA GLU A 101 -2.78 -25.38 4.42
C GLU A 101 -2.47 -23.94 4.82
N GLN A 102 -2.74 -23.55 6.07
CA GLN A 102 -2.39 -22.23 6.59
C GLN A 102 -0.88 -21.98 6.49
N ASN A 103 -0.06 -22.93 6.92
CA ASN A 103 1.39 -22.81 6.81
C ASN A 103 1.91 -22.74 5.39
N GLN A 104 1.28 -23.41 4.44
CA GLN A 104 1.59 -23.29 3.03
C GLN A 104 1.39 -21.87 2.52
N VAL A 105 0.31 -21.19 2.95
CA VAL A 105 0.08 -19.77 2.61
C VAL A 105 1.09 -18.86 3.29
N ILE A 106 1.33 -19.04 4.59
CA ILE A 106 2.26 -18.21 5.39
C ILE A 106 3.67 -18.25 4.79
N ARG A 107 4.14 -19.42 4.38
CA ARG A 107 5.51 -19.67 3.87
C ARG A 107 5.57 -19.80 2.35
N HIS A 108 4.49 -19.50 1.63
CA HIS A 108 4.47 -19.61 0.18
C HIS A 108 5.65 -18.84 -0.43
N ALA A 109 6.28 -19.41 -1.44
CA ALA A 109 7.29 -18.72 -2.23
C ALA A 109 6.75 -17.39 -2.77
N ASP A 110 7.64 -16.46 -3.04
CA ASP A 110 7.26 -15.14 -3.52
C ASP A 110 6.62 -15.24 -4.92
N ALA A 111 5.32 -14.94 -4.97
CA ALA A 111 4.54 -14.95 -6.20
C ALA A 111 3.98 -13.54 -6.46
N PRO A 112 3.88 -13.09 -7.72
CA PRO A 112 3.33 -11.77 -8.03
C PRO A 112 1.92 -11.56 -7.48
N THR A 113 1.11 -12.63 -7.46
CA THR A 113 -0.23 -12.62 -6.86
C THR A 113 -0.55 -13.98 -6.27
N LEU A 114 -1.00 -13.98 -5.01
CA LEU A 114 -1.47 -15.16 -4.30
C LEU A 114 -2.94 -14.94 -3.91
N LEU A 115 -3.86 -15.73 -4.46
CA LEU A 115 -5.28 -15.72 -4.12
C LEU A 115 -5.62 -16.90 -3.21
N VAL A 116 -6.10 -16.60 -2.01
CA VAL A 116 -6.45 -17.58 -0.98
C VAL A 116 -7.94 -17.59 -0.77
N ASN A 117 -8.56 -18.72 -1.03
CA ASN A 117 -9.96 -18.97 -0.75
C ASN A 117 -10.11 -19.76 0.55
N GLY A 118 -10.74 -19.21 1.55
CA GLY A 118 -10.96 -19.85 2.83
C GLY A 118 -12.36 -19.56 3.38
N ILE A 119 -13.03 -20.61 3.85
CA ILE A 119 -14.37 -20.46 4.47
C ILE A 119 -14.32 -19.63 5.75
N ALA A 120 -15.48 -19.16 6.22
CA ALA A 120 -15.61 -18.49 7.51
C ALA A 120 -14.98 -19.32 8.63
N GLY A 121 -14.22 -18.65 9.51
CA GLY A 121 -13.56 -19.32 10.65
C GLY A 121 -12.34 -20.16 10.27
N SER A 122 -11.88 -20.18 9.02
CA SER A 122 -10.65 -20.88 8.60
C SER A 122 -9.35 -20.21 9.06
N GLY A 123 -9.44 -19.08 9.77
CA GLY A 123 -8.28 -18.34 10.28
C GLY A 123 -7.59 -17.44 9.23
N LYS A 124 -8.28 -17.01 8.17
CA LYS A 124 -7.73 -16.13 7.12
C LYS A 124 -6.95 -14.93 7.68
N THR A 125 -7.56 -14.22 8.62
CA THR A 125 -6.96 -13.05 9.28
C THR A 125 -5.69 -13.42 10.04
N SER A 126 -5.69 -14.53 10.77
CA SER A 126 -4.49 -15.03 11.48
C SER A 126 -3.38 -15.38 10.49
N VAL A 127 -3.71 -16.05 9.39
CA VAL A 127 -2.77 -16.37 8.30
C VAL A 127 -2.19 -15.10 7.69
N LEU A 128 -3.01 -14.06 7.48
CA LEU A 128 -2.58 -12.75 6.98
C LEU A 128 -1.53 -12.13 7.91
N MET A 129 -1.80 -12.05 9.22
CA MET A 129 -0.86 -11.49 10.20
C MET A 129 0.44 -12.28 10.26
N GLN A 130 0.35 -13.59 10.28
CA GLN A 130 1.53 -14.46 10.31
C GLN A 130 2.33 -14.37 9.00
N ARG A 131 1.68 -14.18 7.85
CA ARG A 131 2.37 -13.93 6.57
C ARG A 131 3.12 -12.61 6.58
N ILE A 132 2.52 -11.54 7.10
CA ILE A 132 3.19 -10.24 7.26
C ILE A 132 4.42 -10.40 8.16
N ALA A 133 4.26 -10.99 9.33
CA ALA A 133 5.36 -11.24 10.25
C ALA A 133 6.47 -12.12 9.64
N TYR A 134 6.09 -13.12 8.86
CA TYR A 134 7.04 -13.97 8.14
C TYR A 134 7.85 -13.19 7.08
N LEU A 135 7.19 -12.33 6.29
CA LEU A 135 7.85 -11.50 5.27
C LEU A 135 8.82 -10.51 5.92
N PHE A 136 8.43 -9.81 6.98
CA PHE A 136 9.32 -8.91 7.72
C PHE A 136 10.54 -9.64 8.31
N TYR A 137 10.33 -10.85 8.81
CA TYR A 137 11.44 -11.65 9.31
C TYR A 137 12.39 -12.10 8.20
N GLN A 138 11.88 -12.58 7.08
CA GLN A 138 12.67 -13.07 5.96
C GLN A 138 13.45 -11.95 5.24
N GLN A 139 12.85 -10.77 5.15
CA GLN A 139 13.38 -9.62 4.41
C GLN A 139 13.74 -8.45 5.34
N ARG A 140 14.10 -8.74 6.59
CA ARG A 140 14.34 -7.72 7.64
C ARG A 140 15.36 -6.64 7.29
N GLU A 141 16.28 -6.91 6.35
CA GLU A 141 17.30 -5.97 5.90
C GLU A 141 16.86 -5.15 4.67
N SER A 142 15.76 -5.55 4.02
CA SER A 142 15.36 -5.00 2.72
C SER A 142 13.89 -4.56 2.63
N LEU A 143 13.05 -4.90 3.60
CA LEU A 143 11.61 -4.59 3.61
C LEU A 143 11.28 -3.66 4.77
N ASP A 144 10.88 -2.43 4.45
CA ASP A 144 10.34 -1.50 5.44
C ASP A 144 8.83 -1.66 5.58
N PRO A 145 8.24 -1.48 6.79
CA PRO A 145 6.80 -1.52 7.00
C PRO A 145 6.00 -0.55 6.13
N SER A 146 6.56 0.61 5.79
CA SER A 146 5.93 1.59 4.87
C SER A 146 5.83 1.10 3.42
N GLU A 147 6.51 0.01 3.06
CA GLU A 147 6.43 -0.63 1.75
C GLU A 147 5.38 -1.77 1.70
N VAL A 148 4.71 -2.04 2.83
CA VAL A 148 3.67 -3.07 2.97
C VAL A 148 2.33 -2.41 3.27
N PHE A 149 1.37 -2.63 2.40
CA PHE A 149 0.02 -2.07 2.49
C PHE A 149 -1.00 -3.16 2.80
N LEU A 150 -1.89 -2.85 3.72
CA LEU A 150 -3.01 -3.71 4.06
C LEU A 150 -4.32 -2.96 3.83
N ILE A 151 -5.10 -3.44 2.87
CA ILE A 151 -6.42 -2.91 2.56
C ILE A 151 -7.47 -3.73 3.30
N THR A 152 -8.20 -3.07 4.20
CA THR A 152 -9.16 -3.71 5.10
C THR A 152 -10.59 -3.25 4.81
N PRO A 153 -11.61 -4.07 5.08
CA PRO A 153 -13.00 -3.69 4.82
C PRO A 153 -13.51 -2.60 5.77
N ASN A 154 -12.94 -2.48 6.96
CA ASN A 154 -13.37 -1.48 7.95
C ASN A 154 -12.27 -1.11 8.95
N PRO A 155 -12.39 0.09 9.62
CA PRO A 155 -11.38 0.58 10.57
C PRO A 155 -11.27 -0.24 11.88
N VAL A 156 -12.28 -1.04 12.23
CA VAL A 156 -12.23 -1.89 13.44
C VAL A 156 -11.18 -2.97 13.27
N PHE A 157 -11.05 -3.47 12.05
CA PHE A 157 -10.07 -4.47 11.69
C PHE A 157 -8.63 -3.96 11.82
N GLU A 158 -8.39 -2.71 11.44
CA GLU A 158 -7.11 -2.03 11.63
C GLU A 158 -6.66 -2.06 13.10
N ARG A 159 -7.57 -1.74 14.04
CA ARG A 159 -7.24 -1.76 15.48
C ARG A 159 -6.83 -3.14 15.98
N TYR A 160 -7.45 -4.18 15.44
CA TYR A 160 -7.05 -5.56 15.77
C TYR A 160 -5.63 -5.86 15.30
N ILE A 161 -5.29 -5.47 14.07
CA ILE A 161 -3.97 -5.69 13.47
C ILE A 161 -2.88 -4.96 14.23
N VAL A 162 -3.12 -3.67 14.54
CA VAL A 162 -2.18 -2.82 15.29
C VAL A 162 -1.82 -3.43 16.65
N GLY A 163 -2.73 -4.22 17.26
CA GLY A 163 -2.47 -4.94 18.52
C GLY A 163 -1.69 -6.26 18.34
N VAL A 164 -1.93 -6.99 17.25
CA VAL A 164 -1.41 -8.35 17.07
C VAL A 164 0.01 -8.41 16.52
N LEU A 165 0.37 -7.56 15.56
CA LEU A 165 1.70 -7.61 14.95
C LEU A 165 2.84 -7.29 15.91
N PRO A 166 2.74 -6.33 16.85
CA PRO A 166 3.74 -6.15 17.90
C PRO A 166 3.93 -7.38 18.82
N ASP A 167 2.85 -8.14 19.08
CA ASP A 167 2.94 -9.39 19.84
C ASP A 167 3.73 -10.47 19.08
N LEU A 168 3.77 -10.38 17.74
CA LEU A 168 4.60 -11.21 16.87
C LEU A 168 6.04 -10.66 16.71
N GLY A 169 6.37 -9.54 17.37
CA GLY A 169 7.69 -8.92 17.36
C GLY A 169 7.97 -8.06 16.13
N GLU A 170 6.92 -7.59 15.42
CA GLU A 170 7.05 -6.82 14.18
C GLU A 170 6.36 -5.45 14.27
N ARG A 171 6.78 -4.52 13.40
CA ARG A 171 6.13 -3.22 13.22
C ARG A 171 4.87 -3.37 12.35
N ASN A 172 3.94 -2.43 12.51
CA ASN A 172 2.71 -2.43 11.72
C ASN A 172 2.98 -1.94 10.28
N PRO A 173 2.33 -2.55 9.27
CA PRO A 173 2.30 -2.04 7.90
C PRO A 173 1.37 -0.81 7.79
N GLU A 174 1.34 -0.19 6.61
CA GLU A 174 0.36 0.83 6.28
C GLU A 174 -1.02 0.20 6.11
N CYS A 175 -1.94 0.50 7.05
CA CYS A 175 -3.30 -0.01 7.03
C CYS A 175 -4.25 1.06 6.50
N LEU A 176 -5.08 0.71 5.51
CA LEU A 176 -6.04 1.63 4.90
C LEU A 176 -7.36 0.90 4.61
N THR A 177 -8.46 1.58 4.81
CA THR A 177 -9.72 1.20 4.18
C THR A 177 -9.76 1.72 2.74
N TRP A 178 -10.67 1.17 1.92
CA TRP A 178 -10.90 1.69 0.56
C TRP A 178 -11.24 3.20 0.56
N ASP A 179 -12.05 3.65 1.50
CA ASP A 179 -12.44 5.05 1.58
C ASP A 179 -11.29 5.96 2.00
N GLU A 180 -10.37 5.50 2.85
CA GLU A 180 -9.16 6.23 3.23
C GLU A 180 -8.17 6.28 2.07
N PHE A 181 -8.01 5.18 1.34
CA PHE A 181 -7.22 5.14 0.12
C PHE A 181 -7.72 6.17 -0.91
N LEU A 182 -9.03 6.20 -1.18
CA LEU A 182 -9.62 7.20 -2.09
C LEU A 182 -9.42 8.63 -1.59
N ARG A 183 -9.69 8.89 -0.31
CA ARG A 183 -9.55 10.24 0.29
C ARG A 183 -8.12 10.75 0.24
N GLY A 184 -7.14 9.87 0.32
CA GLY A 184 -5.72 10.23 0.17
C GLY A 184 -5.33 10.67 -1.25
N LEU A 185 -6.11 10.29 -2.27
CA LEU A 185 -5.78 10.51 -3.68
C LEU A 185 -6.73 11.48 -4.40
N MET A 186 -7.86 11.80 -3.79
CA MET A 186 -8.91 12.63 -4.39
C MET A 186 -9.09 13.96 -3.65
N PRO A 187 -9.54 15.01 -4.35
CA PRO A 187 -9.95 16.25 -3.70
C PRO A 187 -11.08 15.99 -2.69
N PRO A 188 -11.09 16.67 -1.51
CA PRO A 188 -12.07 16.44 -0.45
C PRO A 188 -13.54 16.55 -0.88
N GLU A 189 -13.81 17.39 -1.87
CA GLU A 189 -15.15 17.68 -2.40
C GLU A 189 -15.78 16.48 -3.13
N ARG A 190 -15.01 15.42 -3.44
CA ARG A 190 -15.43 14.27 -4.25
C ARG A 190 -15.49 12.94 -3.52
N SER A 191 -15.18 12.89 -2.25
CA SER A 191 -15.09 11.64 -1.49
C SER A 191 -16.47 11.04 -1.10
N GLY A 192 -17.58 11.48 -1.69
CA GLY A 192 -18.92 11.00 -1.40
C GLY A 192 -19.64 10.47 -2.65
N GLY A 193 -20.01 9.19 -2.62
CA GLY A 193 -20.87 8.56 -3.64
C GLY A 193 -20.34 7.18 -4.08
N GLN A 194 -20.98 6.13 -3.58
CA GLN A 194 -20.68 4.74 -3.95
C GLN A 194 -21.57 4.26 -5.09
N ALA A 195 -21.46 4.86 -6.29
CA ALA A 195 -22.03 4.21 -7.46
C ALA A 195 -21.07 3.11 -7.94
N PRO A 196 -21.54 1.92 -8.33
CA PRO A 196 -20.69 0.88 -8.86
C PRO A 196 -20.12 1.33 -10.22
N ALA A 197 -18.79 1.40 -10.32
CA ALA A 197 -18.12 1.56 -11.60
C ALA A 197 -18.09 0.21 -12.33
N SER A 198 -18.25 0.24 -13.66
CA SER A 198 -18.10 -0.94 -14.50
C SER A 198 -16.70 -1.00 -15.13
N LEU A 199 -16.21 -2.19 -15.44
CA LEU A 199 -14.96 -2.34 -16.21
C LEU A 199 -15.08 -1.74 -17.61
N ASP A 200 -16.28 -1.78 -18.21
CA ASP A 200 -16.53 -1.17 -19.52
C ASP A 200 -16.19 0.33 -19.54
N ALA A 201 -16.37 1.03 -18.42
CA ALA A 201 -15.96 2.43 -18.31
C ALA A 201 -14.43 2.58 -18.39
N PHE A 202 -13.67 1.63 -17.82
CA PHE A 202 -12.21 1.66 -17.88
C PHE A 202 -11.68 1.36 -19.28
N GLU A 203 -12.26 0.37 -19.98
CA GLU A 203 -11.93 0.08 -21.38
C GLU A 203 -12.21 1.30 -22.27
N ARG A 204 -13.35 1.95 -22.08
CA ARG A 204 -13.69 3.20 -22.78
C ARG A 204 -12.71 4.35 -22.47
N ILE A 205 -12.23 4.44 -21.22
CA ILE A 205 -11.21 5.43 -20.84
C ILE A 205 -9.89 5.11 -21.56
N ASP A 206 -9.43 3.86 -21.54
CA ASP A 206 -8.18 3.45 -22.16
C ASP A 206 -8.21 3.65 -23.70
N GLU A 207 -9.31 3.25 -24.37
CA GLU A 207 -9.51 3.48 -25.81
C GLU A 207 -9.55 4.98 -26.15
N ALA A 208 -10.29 5.76 -25.37
CA ALA A 208 -10.43 7.19 -25.60
C ALA A 208 -9.12 7.94 -25.36
N CYS A 209 -8.34 7.57 -24.33
CA CYS A 209 -7.03 8.18 -24.08
C CYS A 209 -6.05 8.00 -25.24
N ALA A 210 -6.15 6.92 -26.01
CA ALA A 210 -5.27 6.68 -27.16
C ALA A 210 -5.43 7.72 -28.28
N THR A 211 -6.60 8.33 -28.41
CA THR A 211 -6.92 9.33 -29.46
C THR A 211 -7.22 10.71 -28.88
N PHE A 212 -7.16 10.86 -27.57
CA PHE A 212 -7.53 12.10 -26.89
C PHE A 212 -6.55 13.24 -27.15
N SER A 213 -7.10 14.44 -27.29
CA SER A 213 -6.35 15.70 -27.30
C SER A 213 -6.94 16.67 -26.28
N PHE A 214 -6.07 17.37 -25.57
CA PHE A 214 -6.47 18.37 -24.59
C PHE A 214 -7.02 19.62 -25.26
N ASP A 215 -8.06 20.20 -24.67
CA ASP A 215 -8.58 21.53 -25.01
C ASP A 215 -8.51 22.49 -23.80
N GLN A 216 -8.91 23.75 -24.02
CA GLN A 216 -8.83 24.78 -22.97
C GLN A 216 -9.69 24.49 -21.73
N HIS A 217 -10.75 23.68 -21.84
CA HIS A 217 -11.68 23.38 -20.77
C HIS A 217 -11.14 22.26 -19.84
N ASP A 218 -10.12 21.53 -20.30
CA ASP A 218 -9.46 20.47 -19.56
C ASP A 218 -8.47 21.00 -18.51
N PHE A 219 -8.22 22.30 -18.52
CA PHE A 219 -7.23 22.97 -17.68
C PHE A 219 -7.85 23.93 -16.70
N LYS A 220 -7.25 24.08 -15.54
CA LYS A 220 -7.53 25.14 -14.57
C LYS A 220 -6.27 25.91 -14.21
N GLU A 221 -6.44 27.18 -13.87
CA GLU A 221 -5.36 28.04 -13.41
C GLU A 221 -4.89 27.64 -12.02
N ILE A 222 -3.63 27.90 -11.73
CA ILE A 222 -3.05 27.76 -10.38
C ILE A 222 -3.02 29.13 -9.73
N HIS A 223 -3.81 29.29 -8.69
CA HIS A 223 -3.84 30.46 -7.83
C HIS A 223 -3.34 30.11 -6.44
N CYS A 224 -2.58 30.99 -5.82
CA CYS A 224 -2.14 30.86 -4.45
C CYS A 224 -2.00 32.25 -3.83
N ASN A 225 -2.49 32.43 -2.60
CA ASN A 225 -2.39 33.68 -1.83
C ASN A 225 -2.79 34.93 -2.61
N GLY A 226 -3.86 34.84 -3.42
CA GLY A 226 -4.37 35.95 -4.23
C GLY A 226 -3.59 36.23 -5.53
N GLU A 227 -2.48 35.54 -5.75
CA GLU A 227 -1.70 35.67 -6.99
C GLU A 227 -2.06 34.57 -7.98
N ARG A 228 -2.18 34.95 -9.27
CA ARG A 228 -2.36 34.02 -10.39
C ARG A 228 -0.98 33.63 -10.91
N LEU A 229 -0.55 32.41 -10.65
CA LEU A 229 0.81 31.96 -10.91
C LEU A 229 0.94 31.20 -12.24
N VAL A 230 -0.04 30.38 -12.59
CA VAL A 230 -0.09 29.66 -13.87
C VAL A 230 -1.46 29.86 -14.50
N THR A 231 -1.51 30.40 -15.72
CA THR A 231 -2.76 30.65 -16.43
C THR A 231 -3.10 29.53 -17.41
N VAL A 232 -4.38 29.35 -17.77
CA VAL A 232 -4.81 28.40 -18.82
C VAL A 232 -4.09 28.67 -20.15
N GLY A 233 -3.88 29.95 -20.50
CA GLY A 233 -3.13 30.29 -21.72
C GLY A 233 -1.69 29.78 -21.73
N GLN A 234 -1.01 29.81 -20.55
CA GLN A 234 0.34 29.26 -20.42
C GLN A 234 0.32 27.72 -20.52
N ILE A 235 -0.69 27.05 -19.93
CA ILE A 235 -0.84 25.61 -20.02
C ILE A 235 -1.09 25.18 -21.48
N LEU A 236 -1.95 25.90 -22.21
CA LEU A 236 -2.19 25.65 -23.62
C LEU A 236 -0.94 25.82 -24.50
N GLN A 237 -0.10 26.82 -24.20
CA GLN A 237 1.19 26.98 -24.87
C GLN A 237 2.12 25.80 -24.62
N VAL A 238 2.13 25.28 -23.39
CA VAL A 238 2.91 24.07 -23.05
C VAL A 238 2.36 22.85 -23.77
N ALA A 239 1.04 22.64 -23.78
CA ALA A 239 0.41 21.54 -24.51
C ALA A 239 0.72 21.60 -26.01
N ALA A 240 0.67 22.80 -26.62
CA ALA A 240 0.99 23.00 -28.03
C ALA A 240 2.46 22.67 -28.38
N LYS A 241 3.40 22.85 -27.42
CA LYS A 241 4.80 22.47 -27.58
C LYS A 241 4.97 20.96 -27.76
N PHE A 242 4.12 20.17 -27.11
CA PHE A 242 4.19 18.71 -27.09
C PHE A 242 3.07 18.02 -27.90
N ARG A 243 2.43 18.72 -28.84
CA ARG A 243 1.26 18.24 -29.60
C ARG A 243 1.41 16.92 -30.34
N ASN A 244 2.65 16.46 -30.56
CA ASN A 244 2.93 15.21 -31.27
C ASN A 244 3.02 14.00 -30.30
N ILE A 245 2.89 14.23 -28.99
CA ILE A 245 2.93 13.19 -27.97
C ILE A 245 1.47 12.86 -27.60
N PRO A 246 1.06 11.58 -27.65
CA PRO A 246 -0.29 11.19 -27.28
C PRO A 246 -0.57 11.49 -25.79
N ALA A 247 -1.85 11.75 -25.47
CA ALA A 247 -2.26 11.97 -24.09
C ALA A 247 -1.94 10.76 -23.21
N GLY A 248 -1.37 11.03 -22.05
CA GLY A 248 -0.96 9.99 -21.12
C GLY A 248 0.18 10.43 -20.21
N PRO A 249 0.74 9.50 -19.42
CA PRO A 249 1.72 9.81 -18.38
C PRO A 249 2.96 10.55 -18.89
N HIS A 250 3.45 10.18 -20.07
CA HIS A 250 4.63 10.81 -20.65
C HIS A 250 4.38 12.28 -21.01
N LEU A 251 3.26 12.57 -21.69
CA LEU A 251 2.88 13.94 -22.04
C LEU A 251 2.68 14.79 -20.78
N VAL A 252 1.92 14.28 -19.80
CA VAL A 252 1.62 15.02 -18.57
C VAL A 252 2.90 15.28 -17.77
N THR A 253 3.84 14.33 -17.71
CA THR A 253 5.14 14.54 -17.07
C THR A 253 5.94 15.68 -17.72
N LEU A 254 6.04 15.70 -19.06
CA LEU A 254 6.72 16.78 -19.78
C LEU A 254 6.03 18.14 -19.59
N MET A 255 4.70 18.16 -19.58
CA MET A 255 3.94 19.37 -19.29
C MET A 255 4.18 19.86 -17.86
N ARG A 256 4.17 18.97 -16.87
CA ARG A 256 4.43 19.27 -15.45
C ARG A 256 5.82 19.89 -15.26
N GLU A 257 6.85 19.29 -15.85
CA GLU A 257 8.22 19.80 -15.79
C GLU A 257 8.33 21.22 -16.37
N GLU A 258 7.71 21.46 -17.54
CA GLU A 258 7.71 22.78 -18.16
C GLU A 258 6.89 23.80 -17.36
N LEU A 259 5.78 23.39 -16.75
CA LEU A 259 4.97 24.26 -15.87
C LEU A 259 5.72 24.61 -14.59
N LEU A 260 6.42 23.65 -13.96
CA LEU A 260 7.30 23.93 -12.81
C LEU A 260 8.39 24.92 -13.17
N ARG A 261 9.05 24.75 -14.29
CA ARG A 261 10.07 25.70 -14.78
C ARG A 261 9.49 27.11 -14.98
N ARG A 262 8.28 27.24 -15.51
CA ARG A 262 7.60 28.54 -15.66
C ARG A 262 7.18 29.13 -14.32
N LEU A 263 6.69 28.29 -13.40
CA LEU A 263 6.37 28.67 -12.03
C LEU A 263 7.63 29.21 -11.33
N ASP A 264 8.77 28.52 -11.39
CA ASP A 264 10.03 28.96 -10.81
C ASP A 264 10.47 30.32 -11.37
N SER A 265 10.33 30.53 -12.68
CA SER A 265 10.63 31.81 -13.30
C SER A 265 9.71 32.93 -12.78
N ARG A 266 8.42 32.62 -12.57
CA ARG A 266 7.45 33.58 -12.01
C ARG A 266 7.73 33.88 -10.55
N LEU A 267 8.07 32.87 -9.74
CA LEU A 267 8.43 33.04 -8.33
C LEU A 267 9.70 33.89 -8.19
N LYS A 268 10.71 33.70 -9.03
CA LYS A 268 11.90 34.56 -9.08
C LYS A 268 11.57 36.02 -9.42
N GLN A 269 10.64 36.26 -10.34
CA GLN A 269 10.17 37.61 -10.64
C GLN A 269 9.43 38.25 -9.45
N LEU A 270 8.61 37.46 -8.75
CA LEU A 270 7.91 37.93 -7.55
C LEU A 270 8.90 38.25 -6.42
N ALA A 271 9.90 37.40 -6.20
CA ALA A 271 10.94 37.61 -5.19
C ALA A 271 11.74 38.94 -5.45
N ALA A 272 11.90 39.30 -6.71
CA ALA A 272 12.59 40.55 -7.08
C ALA A 272 11.65 41.78 -7.13
N SER A 273 10.37 41.64 -6.79
CA SER A 273 9.40 42.75 -6.81
C SER A 273 9.54 43.65 -5.57
N ASP A 274 9.35 44.93 -5.74
CA ASP A 274 9.37 45.92 -4.62
C ASP A 274 8.36 45.50 -3.52
N LYS A 275 7.20 44.99 -3.90
CA LYS A 275 6.18 44.52 -2.96
C LYS A 275 6.71 43.45 -1.99
N VAL A 276 7.42 42.43 -2.50
CA VAL A 276 7.98 41.34 -1.68
C VAL A 276 9.16 41.87 -0.84
N LEU A 277 9.99 42.72 -1.40
CA LEU A 277 11.11 43.36 -0.66
C LEU A 277 10.59 44.19 0.50
N ASP A 278 9.54 45.00 0.30
CA ASP A 278 8.86 45.74 1.35
C ASP A 278 8.23 44.83 2.40
N GLU A 279 7.53 43.78 2.00
CA GLU A 279 6.93 42.79 2.92
C GLU A 279 8.00 42.17 3.84
N ILE A 280 9.15 41.79 3.30
CA ILE A 280 10.26 41.18 4.07
C ILE A 280 10.87 42.18 5.03
N SER A 281 11.07 43.44 4.60
CA SER A 281 11.63 44.50 5.45
C SER A 281 10.75 44.83 6.65
N MET A 282 9.47 44.54 6.59
CA MET A 282 8.48 44.75 7.65
C MET A 282 8.30 43.57 8.60
N LEU A 283 8.94 42.42 8.32
CA LEU A 283 8.84 41.24 9.18
C LEU A 283 9.46 41.47 10.55
N THR A 284 8.69 41.26 11.60
CA THR A 284 9.20 41.26 12.97
C THR A 284 10.11 40.05 13.21
N LEU A 285 11.00 40.13 14.21
CA LEU A 285 11.88 39.01 14.58
C LEU A 285 11.08 37.71 14.86
N ASP A 286 9.93 37.83 15.54
CA ASP A 286 9.08 36.66 15.82
C ASP A 286 8.53 36.05 14.52
N GLN A 287 8.09 36.87 13.57
CA GLN A 287 7.64 36.42 12.26
C GLN A 287 8.76 35.78 11.43
N GLN A 288 9.98 36.29 11.52
CA GLN A 288 11.14 35.68 10.87
C GLN A 288 11.41 34.30 11.44
N VAL A 289 11.41 34.13 12.78
CA VAL A 289 11.60 32.82 13.42
C VAL A 289 10.48 31.86 13.08
N GLU A 290 9.23 32.31 13.01
CA GLU A 290 8.09 31.48 12.63
C GLU A 290 8.21 30.96 11.19
N LEU A 291 8.56 31.82 10.24
CA LEU A 291 8.64 31.51 8.81
C LEU A 291 9.90 30.74 8.43
N PHE A 292 11.07 31.20 8.93
CA PHE A 292 12.38 30.72 8.48
C PHE A 292 13.10 29.88 9.53
N ARG A 293 12.58 29.80 10.77
CA ARG A 293 13.22 29.20 11.95
C ARG A 293 14.53 29.83 12.37
N GLU A 294 14.83 31.00 11.81
CA GLU A 294 16.02 31.84 12.11
C GLU A 294 15.68 33.31 11.91
N THR A 295 16.52 34.20 12.45
CA THR A 295 16.45 35.63 12.20
C THR A 295 17.51 35.99 11.16
N PHE A 296 17.23 36.97 10.32
CA PHE A 296 18.16 37.46 9.31
C PHE A 296 18.33 38.99 9.44
N ASP A 297 19.53 39.44 9.19
CA ASP A 297 19.89 40.86 9.04
C ASP A 297 20.79 40.95 7.78
N PRO A 298 20.20 41.08 6.59
CA PRO A 298 20.92 40.99 5.35
C PRO A 298 21.85 42.22 5.20
N HIS A 299 23.14 41.96 5.00
CA HIS A 299 24.19 43.00 4.89
C HIS A 299 24.45 43.42 3.44
N ASP A 300 23.96 42.67 2.46
CA ASP A 300 24.13 42.96 1.04
C ASP A 300 22.91 42.55 0.20
N GLU A 301 22.84 43.03 -1.06
CA GLU A 301 21.75 42.74 -1.98
C GLU A 301 21.61 41.25 -2.32
N SER A 302 22.70 40.46 -2.24
CA SER A 302 22.64 39.01 -2.53
C SER A 302 21.87 38.28 -1.44
N GLN A 303 22.15 38.62 -0.16
CA GLN A 303 21.42 38.05 0.98
C GLN A 303 19.96 38.47 0.99
N VAL A 304 19.64 39.71 0.63
CA VAL A 304 18.24 40.17 0.48
C VAL A 304 17.51 39.34 -0.57
N ARG A 305 18.14 39.09 -1.72
CA ARG A 305 17.52 38.25 -2.79
C ARG A 305 17.32 36.79 -2.36
N GLU A 306 18.25 36.25 -1.61
CA GLU A 306 18.16 34.88 -1.09
C GLU A 306 16.98 34.73 -0.13
N VAL A 307 16.88 35.65 0.86
CA VAL A 307 15.74 35.68 1.79
C VAL A 307 14.42 35.91 1.06
N ALA A 308 14.40 36.81 0.07
CA ALA A 308 13.20 37.05 -0.74
C ALA A 308 12.77 35.81 -1.52
N GLN A 309 13.72 35.06 -2.06
CA GLN A 309 13.41 33.81 -2.75
C GLN A 309 12.84 32.76 -1.77
N GLN A 310 13.48 32.59 -0.61
CA GLN A 310 12.99 31.67 0.43
C GLN A 310 11.57 32.05 0.91
N TYR A 311 11.31 33.34 1.13
CA TYR A 311 9.99 33.84 1.50
C TYR A 311 8.92 33.47 0.46
N VAL A 312 9.22 33.73 -0.80
CA VAL A 312 8.30 33.43 -1.91
C VAL A 312 8.09 31.91 -2.07
N ASP A 313 9.15 31.11 -1.95
CA ASP A 313 9.06 29.65 -2.05
C ASP A 313 8.19 29.06 -0.93
N LEU A 314 8.33 29.55 0.31
CA LEU A 314 7.49 29.16 1.43
C LEU A 314 6.03 29.62 1.23
N ARG A 315 5.82 30.88 0.86
CA ARG A 315 4.51 31.47 0.66
C ARG A 315 3.71 30.78 -0.44
N PHE A 316 4.36 30.31 -1.50
CA PHE A 316 3.74 29.69 -2.66
C PHE A 316 4.01 28.17 -2.79
N ALA A 317 4.41 27.53 -1.71
CA ALA A 317 4.65 26.09 -1.67
C ALA A 317 3.44 25.27 -2.12
N ASP A 318 2.21 25.73 -1.80
CA ASP A 318 0.97 25.08 -2.23
C ASP A 318 0.78 25.13 -3.74
N ALA A 319 1.19 26.22 -4.40
CA ALA A 319 1.13 26.29 -5.86
C ALA A 319 2.09 25.29 -6.52
N ARG A 320 3.28 25.10 -5.96
CA ARG A 320 4.22 24.10 -6.43
C ARG A 320 3.63 22.70 -6.29
N ARG A 321 3.09 22.37 -5.10
CA ARG A 321 2.39 21.10 -4.85
C ARG A 321 1.21 20.89 -5.81
N ALA A 322 0.44 21.93 -6.11
CA ALA A 322 -0.66 21.83 -7.05
C ALA A 322 -0.20 21.51 -8.48
N VAL A 323 0.96 22.04 -8.92
CA VAL A 323 1.54 21.66 -10.21
C VAL A 323 2.08 20.23 -10.18
N GLU A 324 2.78 19.85 -9.13
CA GLU A 324 3.35 18.50 -8.93
C GLU A 324 2.27 17.40 -8.87
N ASN A 325 1.12 17.72 -8.27
CA ASN A 325 -0.03 16.81 -8.16
C ASN A 325 -0.95 16.82 -9.40
N ASP A 326 -0.57 17.54 -10.46
CA ASP A 326 -1.37 17.71 -11.67
C ASP A 326 -2.75 18.35 -11.45
N ASP A 327 -2.88 19.20 -10.42
CA ASP A 327 -4.14 19.87 -10.09
C ASP A 327 -4.58 20.90 -11.12
N TRP A 328 -3.71 21.23 -12.08
CA TRP A 328 -4.01 22.03 -13.28
C TRP A 328 -4.83 21.27 -14.31
N LEU A 329 -4.97 19.91 -14.20
CA LEU A 329 -5.86 19.08 -15.01
C LEU A 329 -7.24 18.99 -14.37
N ARG A 330 -8.26 19.17 -15.17
CA ARG A 330 -9.66 19.00 -14.79
C ARG A 330 -10.13 17.59 -15.12
N ILE A 331 -9.65 16.60 -14.35
CA ILE A 331 -9.93 15.17 -14.55
C ILE A 331 -11.44 14.91 -14.71
N ASP A 332 -12.28 15.64 -13.93
CA ASP A 332 -13.74 15.56 -14.05
C ASP A 332 -14.25 15.95 -15.44
N ARG A 333 -13.80 17.09 -15.96
CA ARG A 333 -14.22 17.58 -17.28
C ARG A 333 -13.75 16.66 -18.40
N ILE A 334 -12.50 16.24 -18.29
CA ILE A 334 -11.92 15.27 -19.23
C ILE A 334 -12.76 14.01 -19.26
N GLY A 335 -13.06 13.42 -18.09
CA GLY A 335 -13.81 12.17 -18.02
C GLY A 335 -15.27 12.30 -18.46
N MET A 336 -15.96 13.39 -18.07
CA MET A 336 -17.31 13.67 -18.57
C MET A 336 -17.35 13.75 -20.10
N ARG A 337 -16.35 14.39 -20.71
CA ARG A 337 -16.22 14.49 -22.17
C ARG A 337 -15.89 13.14 -22.81
N LEU A 338 -14.99 12.36 -22.23
CA LEU A 338 -14.59 11.05 -22.75
C LEU A 338 -15.71 10.02 -22.68
N LEU A 339 -16.42 9.97 -21.54
CA LEU A 339 -17.45 8.97 -21.31
C LEU A 339 -18.86 9.42 -21.77
N GLY A 340 -19.04 10.72 -22.04
CA GLY A 340 -20.34 11.28 -22.38
C GLY A 340 -21.33 11.25 -21.20
N VAL A 341 -20.85 11.44 -19.98
CA VAL A 341 -21.64 11.42 -18.73
C VAL A 341 -21.66 12.78 -18.07
N GLU A 342 -22.68 13.05 -17.25
CA GLU A 342 -22.79 14.31 -16.51
C GLU A 342 -21.88 14.36 -15.28
N ASN A 343 -21.59 13.20 -14.68
CA ASN A 343 -20.72 13.07 -13.51
C ASN A 343 -19.89 11.79 -13.58
N LEU A 344 -18.66 11.83 -13.08
CA LEU A 344 -17.81 10.66 -12.86
C LEU A 344 -18.01 10.11 -11.45
N VAL A 345 -18.06 8.78 -11.34
CA VAL A 345 -17.95 8.15 -10.03
C VAL A 345 -16.50 8.19 -9.56
N PRO A 346 -16.24 8.16 -8.23
CA PRO A 346 -14.89 8.28 -7.67
C PRO A 346 -13.84 7.33 -8.27
N VAL A 347 -14.24 6.07 -8.50
CA VAL A 347 -13.35 5.03 -9.04
C VAL A 347 -12.95 5.35 -10.50
N GLU A 348 -13.87 5.82 -11.34
CA GLU A 348 -13.61 6.25 -12.73
C GLU A 348 -12.70 7.47 -12.74
N TRP A 349 -12.95 8.43 -11.86
CA TRP A 349 -12.12 9.62 -11.74
C TRP A 349 -10.66 9.26 -11.40
N LEU A 350 -10.47 8.38 -10.41
CA LEU A 350 -9.14 7.94 -10.02
C LEU A 350 -8.46 7.15 -11.13
N TYR A 351 -9.20 6.25 -11.78
CA TYR A 351 -8.68 5.48 -12.91
C TYR A 351 -8.19 6.38 -14.05
N LEU A 352 -9.00 7.37 -14.42
CA LEU A 352 -8.64 8.35 -15.45
C LEU A 352 -7.42 9.19 -15.03
N LYS A 353 -7.35 9.65 -13.78
CA LYS A 353 -6.17 10.35 -13.25
C LYS A 353 -4.93 9.48 -13.39
N MET A 354 -5.00 8.21 -13.02
CA MET A 354 -3.88 7.27 -13.17
C MET A 354 -3.49 7.06 -14.63
N ALA A 355 -4.48 6.92 -15.53
CA ALA A 355 -4.23 6.73 -16.96
C ALA A 355 -3.52 7.94 -17.60
N LEU A 356 -3.92 9.16 -17.22
CA LEU A 356 -3.35 10.39 -17.76
C LEU A 356 -2.02 10.79 -17.13
N THR A 357 -1.88 10.64 -15.80
CA THR A 357 -0.75 11.19 -15.05
C THR A 357 0.30 10.16 -14.69
N GLY A 358 -0.03 8.87 -14.79
CA GLY A 358 0.82 7.79 -14.30
C GLY A 358 0.83 7.67 -12.77
N LEU A 359 -0.14 8.31 -12.08
CA LEU A 359 -0.27 8.22 -10.62
C LEU A 359 -0.25 6.77 -10.17
N GLY A 360 0.58 6.46 -9.20
CA GLY A 360 0.73 5.13 -8.60
C GLY A 360 1.80 5.12 -7.54
N ASN A 361 1.83 4.06 -6.74
CA ASN A 361 2.87 3.83 -5.75
C ASN A 361 3.84 2.76 -6.29
N ALA A 362 5.07 3.19 -6.58
CA ALA A 362 6.13 2.32 -7.10
C ALA A 362 7.01 1.72 -5.99
N ASP A 363 6.92 2.26 -4.77
CA ASP A 363 7.72 1.88 -3.61
C ASP A 363 7.08 0.73 -2.83
N ALA A 364 5.76 0.55 -2.95
CA ALA A 364 5.05 -0.57 -2.36
C ALA A 364 5.59 -1.91 -2.89
N LYS A 365 6.01 -2.79 -1.99
CA LYS A 365 6.50 -4.14 -2.29
C LYS A 365 5.41 -5.20 -2.11
N TYR A 366 4.56 -5.04 -1.11
CA TYR A 366 3.47 -5.97 -0.83
C TYR A 366 2.16 -5.23 -0.59
N VAL A 367 1.09 -5.74 -1.18
CA VAL A 367 -0.29 -5.29 -0.94
C VAL A 367 -1.13 -6.50 -0.55
N MET A 368 -1.76 -6.41 0.58
CA MET A 368 -2.63 -7.45 1.11
C MET A 368 -4.04 -6.94 1.19
N ILE A 369 -4.99 -7.70 0.66
CA ILE A 369 -6.42 -7.37 0.66
C ILE A 369 -7.14 -8.47 1.40
N ASP A 370 -7.76 -8.13 2.53
CA ASP A 370 -8.63 -9.05 3.25
C ASP A 370 -10.08 -8.89 2.79
N GLU A 371 -10.85 -9.97 2.89
CA GLU A 371 -12.24 -10.07 2.44
C GLU A 371 -12.43 -9.57 0.99
N VAL A 372 -11.59 -10.07 0.07
CA VAL A 372 -11.54 -9.62 -1.33
C VAL A 372 -12.90 -9.71 -2.04
N GLN A 373 -13.82 -10.56 -1.59
CA GLN A 373 -15.18 -10.69 -2.11
C GLN A 373 -16.07 -9.46 -1.79
N ASP A 374 -15.63 -8.54 -0.91
CA ASP A 374 -16.38 -7.33 -0.59
C ASP A 374 -16.05 -6.15 -1.52
N TYR A 375 -15.08 -6.35 -2.40
CA TYR A 375 -14.64 -5.35 -3.37
C TYR A 375 -15.26 -5.60 -4.75
N THR A 376 -15.55 -4.51 -5.47
CA THR A 376 -15.91 -4.61 -6.90
C THR A 376 -14.68 -4.88 -7.76
N VAL A 377 -14.88 -5.44 -8.95
CA VAL A 377 -13.77 -5.67 -9.90
C VAL A 377 -13.07 -4.35 -10.26
N ALA A 378 -13.81 -3.25 -10.37
CA ALA A 378 -13.27 -1.92 -10.64
C ALA A 378 -12.36 -1.41 -9.51
N GLN A 379 -12.73 -1.61 -8.24
CA GLN A 379 -11.87 -1.27 -7.09
C GLN A 379 -10.56 -2.06 -7.12
N LEU A 380 -10.65 -3.37 -7.35
CA LEU A 380 -9.49 -4.24 -7.46
C LEU A 380 -8.59 -3.86 -8.64
N ALA A 381 -9.18 -3.49 -9.79
CA ALA A 381 -8.43 -3.01 -10.96
C ALA A 381 -7.65 -1.73 -10.66
N VAL A 382 -8.26 -0.79 -9.94
CA VAL A 382 -7.59 0.44 -9.49
C VAL A 382 -6.43 0.12 -8.55
N LEU A 383 -6.65 -0.74 -7.52
CA LEU A 383 -5.59 -1.13 -6.60
C LEU A 383 -4.42 -1.84 -7.32
N ALA A 384 -4.73 -2.79 -8.21
CA ALA A 384 -3.72 -3.51 -8.99
C ALA A 384 -2.89 -2.58 -9.90
N ARG A 385 -3.53 -1.54 -10.48
CA ARG A 385 -2.85 -0.55 -11.33
C ARG A 385 -2.08 0.48 -10.51
N TYR A 386 -2.60 0.90 -9.36
CA TYR A 386 -1.93 1.85 -8.47
C TYR A 386 -0.65 1.27 -7.87
N PHE A 387 -0.70 0.04 -7.39
CA PHE A 387 0.41 -0.70 -6.81
C PHE A 387 1.06 -1.66 -7.81
N LYS A 388 1.29 -1.21 -9.02
CA LYS A 388 1.68 -2.06 -10.17
C LYS A 388 2.96 -2.88 -9.99
N ARG A 389 3.82 -2.55 -9.04
CA ARG A 389 5.08 -3.29 -8.75
C ARG A 389 4.97 -4.19 -7.52
N ALA A 390 3.96 -4.04 -6.71
CA ALA A 390 3.81 -4.79 -5.48
C ALA A 390 3.38 -6.25 -5.74
N HIS A 391 3.73 -7.15 -4.84
CA HIS A 391 3.17 -8.51 -4.77
C HIS A 391 1.84 -8.46 -4.04
N PHE A 392 0.83 -9.17 -4.55
CA PHE A 392 -0.50 -9.17 -3.97
C PHE A 392 -0.80 -10.45 -3.21
N LEU A 393 -1.34 -10.32 -1.99
CA LEU A 393 -2.00 -11.39 -1.27
C LEU A 393 -3.48 -11.04 -1.10
N LEU A 394 -4.34 -11.84 -1.71
CA LEU A 394 -5.79 -11.64 -1.73
C LEU A 394 -6.43 -12.77 -0.93
N LEU A 395 -7.11 -12.42 0.16
CA LEU A 395 -7.81 -13.41 1.00
C LEU A 395 -9.31 -13.15 0.95
N GLY A 396 -10.09 -14.21 0.90
CA GLY A 396 -11.54 -14.08 0.92
C GLY A 396 -12.27 -15.42 1.00
N ASP A 397 -13.58 -15.33 0.96
CA ASP A 397 -14.48 -16.49 0.91
C ASP A 397 -15.45 -16.33 -0.27
N GLN A 398 -15.30 -17.18 -1.28
CA GLN A 398 -16.14 -17.12 -2.48
C GLN A 398 -17.64 -17.29 -2.22
N ASN A 399 -18.01 -17.83 -1.03
CA ASN A 399 -19.40 -18.11 -0.67
C ASN A 399 -20.01 -17.03 0.24
N GLN A 400 -19.23 -15.98 0.62
CA GLN A 400 -19.66 -14.93 1.54
C GLN A 400 -19.83 -13.55 0.91
N ALA A 401 -19.86 -13.42 -0.41
CA ALA A 401 -20.15 -12.14 -1.07
C ALA A 401 -21.52 -11.60 -0.59
N ILE A 402 -21.51 -10.48 0.14
CA ILE A 402 -22.71 -9.93 0.78
C ILE A 402 -23.36 -8.84 -0.08
N ALA A 403 -22.56 -8.09 -0.85
CA ALA A 403 -23.04 -6.94 -1.63
C ALA A 403 -23.23 -7.30 -3.11
N PRO A 404 -24.32 -6.84 -3.75
CA PRO A 404 -24.48 -6.99 -5.20
C PRO A 404 -23.40 -6.20 -5.94
N GLY A 405 -22.84 -6.81 -7.00
CA GLY A 405 -21.82 -6.17 -7.84
C GLY A 405 -20.38 -6.32 -7.35
N THR A 406 -20.15 -7.09 -6.29
CA THR A 406 -18.79 -7.45 -5.86
C THR A 406 -18.17 -8.51 -6.77
N ALA A 407 -16.83 -8.60 -6.75
CA ALA A 407 -16.07 -9.48 -7.62
C ALA A 407 -16.21 -10.96 -7.24
N THR A 408 -16.47 -11.79 -8.21
CA THR A 408 -16.32 -13.25 -8.05
C THR A 408 -14.86 -13.65 -8.08
N PHE A 409 -14.49 -14.77 -7.48
CA PHE A 409 -13.11 -15.27 -7.49
C PHE A 409 -12.56 -15.50 -8.91
N ASP A 410 -13.41 -15.89 -9.85
CA ASP A 410 -13.00 -16.06 -11.25
C ASP A 410 -12.71 -14.70 -11.92
N GLN A 411 -13.50 -13.68 -11.62
CA GLN A 411 -13.22 -12.32 -12.07
C GLN A 411 -11.92 -11.77 -11.46
N VAL A 412 -11.69 -12.01 -10.17
CA VAL A 412 -10.43 -11.64 -9.51
C VAL A 412 -9.24 -12.31 -10.19
N ARG A 413 -9.33 -13.62 -10.46
CA ARG A 413 -8.26 -14.35 -11.19
C ARG A 413 -8.03 -13.80 -12.59
N ALA A 414 -9.09 -13.53 -13.34
CA ALA A 414 -9.00 -12.97 -14.69
C ALA A 414 -8.31 -11.61 -14.67
N LEU A 415 -8.77 -10.69 -13.81
CA LEU A 415 -8.20 -9.36 -13.63
C LEU A 415 -6.70 -9.41 -13.31
N PHE A 416 -6.30 -10.18 -12.30
CA PHE A 416 -4.90 -10.20 -11.88
C PHE A 416 -3.99 -10.93 -12.88
N ARG A 417 -4.50 -11.87 -13.67
CA ARG A 417 -3.77 -12.42 -14.82
C ARG A 417 -3.55 -11.39 -15.92
N GLU A 418 -4.54 -10.57 -16.21
CA GLU A 418 -4.44 -9.53 -17.24
C GLU A 418 -3.50 -8.39 -16.84
N VAL A 419 -3.64 -7.90 -15.61
CA VAL A 419 -2.90 -6.73 -15.14
C VAL A 419 -1.48 -7.06 -14.70
N ARG A 420 -1.22 -8.30 -14.27
CA ARG A 420 0.05 -8.71 -13.62
C ARG A 420 0.84 -9.77 -14.39
N GLY A 421 0.26 -10.42 -15.38
CA GLY A 421 0.87 -11.50 -16.18
C GLY A 421 0.77 -12.85 -15.47
#